data_a52f03f252341dda4d6edf8a10592920
#
_entry.id   a52f03f252341dda4d6edf8a10592920
#
_cell.length_a   1.000
_cell.length_b   1.000
_cell.length_c   1.000
_cell.angle_alpha   90.00
_cell.angle_beta   90.00
_cell.angle_gamma   90.00
#
_symmetry.space_group_name_H-M   'P 1'
#
loop_
_entity.id
_entity.type
_entity.pdbx_description
1 polymer ?
#
loop_
_entity_poly.entity_id
_entity_poly.type
_entity_poly.pdbx_seq_one_letter_code
_entity_poly.pdbx_strand_id
1 'polypeptide(L)'
;MSEKISALNQRDELLAYLLENAGIQQPPEYPTPSSNHTDAPPLSFTQERFWFLNQFERAHPIYNGCKAILLTGELNVEALVQSINLVVSRHEILRTTYPAPEGIPIPRISRHAYVEIPIADLGHIPNASLFTTIEQLAHEEWMRPIDLAKELPIRVRIFRID
;
A
#
# COMPACT_ATOMS: atom_id res chain seq x y z
N MET A 1 -5.47 -10.73 -29.92
CA MET A 1 -4.47 -11.17 -28.93
C MET A 1 -3.04 -10.85 -29.36
N SER A 2 -2.70 -11.01 -30.66
CA SER A 2 -1.38 -10.72 -31.22
C SER A 2 -0.98 -9.23 -31.19
N GLU A 3 -1.91 -8.29 -31.43
CA GLU A 3 -1.63 -6.85 -31.43
C GLU A 3 -1.28 -6.26 -30.05
N LYS A 4 -1.88 -6.79 -28.98
CA LYS A 4 -1.54 -6.35 -27.61
C LYS A 4 -0.13 -6.79 -27.19
N ILE A 5 0.33 -7.93 -27.66
CA ILE A 5 1.68 -8.43 -27.39
C ILE A 5 2.71 -7.58 -28.15
N SER A 6 2.41 -7.18 -29.39
CA SER A 6 3.27 -6.29 -30.20
C SER A 6 3.42 -4.91 -29.58
N ALA A 7 2.34 -4.32 -29.02
CA ALA A 7 2.38 -3.02 -28.37
C ALA A 7 3.14 -3.02 -27.04
N LEU A 8 3.10 -4.12 -26.29
CA LEU A 8 3.88 -4.31 -25.07
C LEU A 8 5.39 -4.39 -25.41
N ASN A 9 5.77 -5.15 -26.41
CA ASN A 9 7.16 -5.27 -26.83
C ASN A 9 7.74 -3.92 -27.32
N GLN A 10 6.96 -3.14 -28.09
CA GLN A 10 7.39 -1.81 -28.55
C GLN A 10 7.59 -0.83 -27.38
N ARG A 11 6.80 -0.92 -26.34
CA ARG A 11 6.94 -0.08 -25.13
C ARG A 11 8.20 -0.42 -24.35
N ASP A 12 8.50 -1.70 -24.22
CA ASP A 12 9.68 -2.16 -23.50
C ASP A 12 10.96 -1.84 -24.25
N GLU A 13 10.97 -1.96 -25.57
CA GLU A 13 12.06 -1.55 -26.45
C GLU A 13 12.30 -0.04 -26.39
N LEU A 14 11.24 0.78 -26.42
CA LEU A 14 11.34 2.22 -26.27
C LEU A 14 11.88 2.63 -24.90
N LEU A 15 11.42 1.96 -23.84
CA LEU A 15 11.89 2.19 -22.47
C LEU A 15 13.38 1.85 -22.35
N ALA A 16 13.81 0.71 -22.89
CA ALA A 16 15.20 0.30 -22.92
C ALA A 16 16.08 1.34 -23.63
N TYR A 17 15.66 1.80 -24.80
CA TYR A 17 16.35 2.84 -25.56
C TYR A 17 16.46 4.17 -24.79
N LEU A 18 15.38 4.60 -24.13
CA LEU A 18 15.39 5.84 -23.32
C LEU A 18 16.31 5.73 -22.10
N LEU A 19 16.33 4.57 -21.42
CA LEU A 19 17.21 4.32 -20.29
C LEU A 19 18.67 4.30 -20.70
N GLU A 20 19.00 3.67 -21.81
CA GLU A 20 20.35 3.61 -22.36
C GLU A 20 20.86 5.01 -22.73
N ASN A 21 20.04 5.83 -23.41
CA ASN A 21 20.40 7.20 -23.75
C ASN A 21 20.52 8.12 -22.51
N ALA A 22 19.83 7.82 -21.43
CA ALA A 22 19.96 8.52 -20.16
C ALA A 22 21.16 8.06 -19.34
N GLY A 23 21.96 7.07 -19.82
CA GLY A 23 23.07 6.48 -19.09
C GLY A 23 22.66 5.66 -17.86
N ILE A 24 21.38 5.29 -17.79
CA ILE A 24 20.82 4.48 -16.71
C ILE A 24 20.94 3.01 -17.11
N GLN A 25 21.81 2.27 -16.45
CA GLN A 25 21.85 0.82 -16.65
C GLN A 25 20.55 0.20 -16.10
N GLN A 26 19.91 -0.66 -16.90
CA GLN A 26 18.78 -1.44 -16.40
C GLN A 26 19.28 -2.27 -15.21
N PRO A 27 18.56 -2.23 -14.08
CA PRO A 27 18.88 -3.12 -12.97
C PRO A 27 18.79 -4.56 -13.49
N PRO A 28 19.68 -5.46 -13.01
CA PRO A 28 19.61 -6.86 -13.40
C PRO A 28 18.19 -7.38 -13.14
N GLU A 29 17.67 -8.14 -14.10
CA GLU A 29 16.36 -8.78 -13.96
C GLU A 29 16.45 -9.79 -12.82
N TYR A 30 16.11 -9.36 -11.61
CA TYR A 30 16.01 -10.26 -10.48
C TYR A 30 14.84 -11.19 -10.74
N PRO A 31 15.06 -12.51 -10.79
CA PRO A 31 13.95 -13.45 -10.93
C PRO A 31 12.95 -13.20 -9.80
N THR A 32 11.76 -12.76 -10.17
CA THR A 32 10.65 -12.66 -9.20
C THR A 32 10.40 -14.08 -8.72
N PRO A 33 10.58 -14.38 -7.43
CA PRO A 33 10.29 -15.71 -6.93
C PRO A 33 8.86 -16.07 -7.30
N SER A 34 8.66 -17.13 -8.05
CA SER A 34 7.30 -17.61 -8.34
C SER A 34 6.73 -18.11 -7.02
N SER A 35 5.75 -17.40 -6.50
CA SER A 35 5.06 -17.78 -5.25
C SER A 35 4.07 -18.92 -5.50
N ASN A 36 4.57 -20.07 -5.92
CA ASN A 36 3.82 -21.35 -5.91
C ASN A 36 3.82 -21.98 -4.51
N HIS A 37 4.04 -21.17 -3.46
CA HIS A 37 3.96 -21.66 -2.10
C HIS A 37 2.51 -21.91 -1.75
N THR A 38 2.15 -23.17 -1.62
CA THR A 38 0.86 -23.63 -1.07
C THR A 38 0.76 -23.33 0.42
N ASP A 39 1.90 -23.18 1.09
CA ASP A 39 1.98 -22.85 2.50
C ASP A 39 2.53 -21.42 2.68
N ALA A 40 1.91 -20.66 3.57
CA ALA A 40 2.37 -19.33 3.91
C ALA A 40 3.79 -19.43 4.52
N PRO A 41 4.75 -18.59 4.09
CA PRO A 41 6.08 -18.61 4.65
C PRO A 41 6.05 -18.27 6.15
N PRO A 42 6.98 -18.78 6.95
CA PRO A 42 7.07 -18.40 8.37
C PRO A 42 7.30 -16.89 8.48
N LEU A 43 6.88 -16.31 9.60
CA LEU A 43 7.14 -14.91 9.88
C LEU A 43 8.66 -14.67 9.99
N SER A 44 9.11 -13.51 9.49
CA SER A 44 10.44 -13.05 9.82
C SER A 44 10.50 -12.59 11.29
N PHE A 45 11.69 -12.53 11.88
CA PHE A 45 11.90 -12.00 13.23
C PHE A 45 11.27 -10.62 13.45
N THR A 46 11.35 -9.76 12.44
CA THR A 46 10.76 -8.43 12.49
C THR A 46 9.24 -8.49 12.50
N GLN A 47 8.64 -9.36 11.70
CA GLN A 47 7.18 -9.56 11.68
C GLN A 47 6.68 -10.14 12.99
N GLU A 48 7.35 -11.14 13.56
CA GLU A 48 7.03 -11.70 14.88
C GLU A 48 7.07 -10.65 15.98
N ARG A 49 8.12 -9.82 15.97
CA ARG A 49 8.28 -8.73 16.92
C ARG A 49 7.14 -7.72 16.82
N PHE A 50 6.83 -7.24 15.63
CA PHE A 50 5.74 -6.27 15.44
C PHE A 50 4.38 -6.87 15.74
N TRP A 51 4.16 -8.13 15.41
CA TRP A 51 2.95 -8.83 15.77
C TRP A 51 2.79 -8.93 17.28
N PHE A 52 3.84 -9.37 17.99
CA PHE A 52 3.83 -9.47 19.45
C PHE A 52 3.53 -8.12 20.10
N LEU A 53 4.19 -7.07 19.68
CA LEU A 53 3.97 -5.72 20.20
C LEU A 53 2.54 -5.22 19.91
N ASN A 54 2.00 -5.52 18.76
CA ASN A 54 0.61 -5.21 18.40
C ASN A 54 -0.39 -5.96 19.33
N GLN A 55 -0.08 -7.19 19.75
CA GLN A 55 -0.93 -7.94 20.67
C GLN A 55 -0.83 -7.40 22.10
N PHE A 56 0.33 -6.94 22.51
CA PHE A 56 0.57 -6.44 23.87
C PHE A 56 -0.08 -5.08 24.10
N GLU A 57 -0.03 -4.21 23.08
CA GLU A 57 -0.55 -2.84 23.14
C GLU A 57 -1.66 -2.62 22.12
N ARG A 58 -2.67 -3.50 22.09
CA ARG A 58 -3.78 -3.48 21.09
C ARG A 58 -4.48 -2.15 20.91
N ALA A 59 -4.43 -1.27 21.90
CA ALA A 59 -5.05 0.04 21.86
C ALA A 59 -4.08 1.17 21.46
N HIS A 60 -2.80 0.87 21.22
CA HIS A 60 -1.80 1.91 21.00
C HIS A 60 -1.26 1.89 19.57
N PRO A 61 -1.37 2.99 18.82
CA PRO A 61 -0.93 3.08 17.42
C PRO A 61 0.58 3.30 17.27
N ILE A 62 1.38 3.02 18.28
CA ILE A 62 2.81 3.35 18.37
C ILE A 62 3.62 2.84 17.16
N TYR A 63 3.13 1.79 16.50
CA TYR A 63 3.77 1.20 15.33
C TYR A 63 3.07 1.56 14.02
N ASN A 64 2.03 2.40 14.06
CA ASN A 64 1.43 2.90 12.83
C ASN A 64 2.38 3.91 12.18
N GLY A 65 2.82 3.62 10.95
CA GLY A 65 3.46 4.61 10.11
C GLY A 65 2.40 5.45 9.39
N CYS A 66 2.40 6.76 9.58
CA CYS A 66 1.54 7.67 8.82
C CYS A 66 2.37 8.58 7.92
N LYS A 67 1.92 8.78 6.68
CA LYS A 67 2.54 9.69 5.74
C LYS A 67 1.46 10.48 5.00
N ALA A 68 1.48 11.80 5.11
CA ALA A 68 0.66 12.68 4.29
C ALA A 68 1.47 13.16 3.07
N ILE A 69 0.84 13.16 1.89
CA ILE A 69 1.46 13.60 0.63
C ILE A 69 0.51 14.60 -0.01
N LEU A 70 1.00 15.80 -0.28
CA LEU A 70 0.27 16.78 -1.07
C LEU A 70 0.53 16.53 -2.56
N LEU A 71 -0.56 16.36 -3.32
CA LEU A 71 -0.53 16.25 -4.78
C LEU A 71 -1.13 17.53 -5.35
N THR A 72 -0.42 18.17 -6.28
CA THR A 72 -0.84 19.41 -6.94
C THR A 72 -0.96 19.20 -8.45
N GLY A 73 -1.93 19.86 -9.08
CA GLY A 73 -2.24 19.74 -10.50
C GLY A 73 -3.45 18.86 -10.77
N GLU A 74 -3.74 18.60 -12.04
CA GLU A 74 -4.87 17.76 -12.44
C GLU A 74 -4.62 16.30 -12.05
N LEU A 75 -5.35 15.81 -11.05
CA LEU A 75 -5.25 14.45 -10.55
C LEU A 75 -6.42 13.59 -11.03
N ASN A 76 -6.12 12.50 -11.72
CA ASN A 76 -7.10 11.44 -11.96
C ASN A 76 -7.17 10.54 -10.72
N VAL A 77 -8.15 10.83 -9.85
CA VAL A 77 -8.34 10.11 -8.59
C VAL A 77 -8.65 8.62 -8.81
N GLU A 78 -9.42 8.29 -9.86
CA GLU A 78 -9.74 6.90 -10.17
C GLU A 78 -8.47 6.10 -10.55
N ALA A 79 -7.62 6.68 -11.38
CA ALA A 79 -6.34 6.07 -11.74
C ALA A 79 -5.42 5.91 -10.52
N LEU A 80 -5.42 6.87 -9.59
CA LEU A 80 -4.66 6.77 -8.34
C LEU A 80 -5.17 5.60 -7.48
N VAL A 81 -6.49 5.49 -7.28
CA VAL A 81 -7.12 4.40 -6.52
C VAL A 81 -6.79 3.04 -7.15
N GLN A 82 -6.90 2.93 -8.46
CA GLN A 82 -6.55 1.70 -9.19
C GLN A 82 -5.06 1.36 -9.03
N SER A 83 -4.18 2.34 -9.12
CA SER A 83 -2.73 2.16 -8.98
C SER A 83 -2.35 1.68 -7.58
N ILE A 84 -2.95 2.25 -6.53
CA ILE A 84 -2.72 1.81 -5.15
C ILE A 84 -3.17 0.35 -4.98
N ASN A 85 -4.37 0.00 -5.46
CA ASN A 85 -4.86 -1.37 -5.38
C ASN A 85 -4.03 -2.36 -6.22
N LEU A 86 -3.45 -1.90 -7.34
CA LEU A 86 -2.50 -2.69 -8.11
C LEU A 86 -1.22 -2.97 -7.29
N VAL A 87 -0.70 -1.98 -6.58
CA VAL A 87 0.45 -2.16 -5.67
C VAL A 87 0.12 -3.16 -4.57
N VAL A 88 -1.07 -3.05 -3.93
CA VAL A 88 -1.53 -4.00 -2.91
C VAL A 88 -1.63 -5.42 -3.48
N SER A 89 -2.17 -5.59 -4.67
CA SER A 89 -2.28 -6.91 -5.32
C SER A 89 -0.93 -7.52 -5.64
N ARG A 90 0.06 -6.69 -6.01
CA ARG A 90 1.41 -7.12 -6.39
C ARG A 90 2.27 -7.51 -5.18
N HIS A 91 2.08 -6.85 -4.04
CA HIS A 91 2.91 -7.03 -2.84
C HIS A 91 2.16 -7.83 -1.77
N GLU A 92 2.54 -9.09 -1.58
CA GLU A 92 1.91 -10.01 -0.64
C GLU A 92 1.86 -9.46 0.79
N ILE A 93 2.91 -8.79 1.24
CA ILE A 93 2.97 -8.19 2.57
C ILE A 93 1.82 -7.20 2.84
N LEU A 94 1.35 -6.47 1.82
CA LEU A 94 0.26 -5.51 1.95
C LEU A 94 -1.13 -6.16 2.00
N ARG A 95 -1.22 -7.46 1.68
CA ARG A 95 -2.46 -8.23 1.67
C ARG A 95 -2.39 -9.47 2.56
N THR A 96 -1.51 -9.44 3.56
CA THR A 96 -1.34 -10.49 4.56
C THR A 96 -1.95 -10.07 5.89
N THR A 97 -2.76 -10.93 6.48
CA THR A 97 -3.23 -10.83 7.86
C THR A 97 -2.57 -11.90 8.73
N TYR A 98 -2.57 -11.70 10.04
CA TYR A 98 -1.85 -12.55 10.99
C TYR A 98 -2.75 -13.06 12.12
N PRO A 99 -3.78 -13.88 11.83
CA PRO A 99 -4.58 -14.51 12.85
C PRO A 99 -3.73 -15.47 13.71
N ALA A 100 -4.08 -15.59 14.99
CA ALA A 100 -3.36 -16.42 15.94
C ALA A 100 -4.35 -17.23 16.81
N PRO A 101 -4.95 -18.31 16.26
CA PRO A 101 -5.97 -19.08 16.96
C PRO A 101 -5.47 -19.73 18.25
N GLU A 102 -4.18 -20.07 18.32
CA GLU A 102 -3.53 -20.68 19.49
C GLU A 102 -2.42 -19.77 20.07
N GLY A 103 -2.49 -18.46 19.84
CA GLY A 103 -1.46 -17.52 20.27
C GLY A 103 -0.23 -17.47 19.37
N ILE A 104 -0.18 -18.29 18.31
CA ILE A 104 0.90 -18.33 17.33
C ILE A 104 0.38 -17.68 16.03
N PRO A 105 1.03 -16.61 15.54
CA PRO A 105 0.59 -15.93 14.32
C PRO A 105 0.81 -16.81 13.09
N ILE A 106 -0.23 -16.94 12.30
CA ILE A 106 -0.19 -17.68 11.04
C ILE A 106 -0.46 -16.67 9.92
N PRO A 107 0.54 -16.35 9.06
CA PRO A 107 0.31 -15.43 7.96
C PRO A 107 -0.72 -15.99 6.99
N ARG A 108 -1.72 -15.17 6.65
CA ARG A 108 -2.74 -15.49 5.66
C ARG A 108 -2.67 -14.49 4.53
N ILE A 109 -2.18 -14.94 3.39
CA ILE A 109 -2.06 -14.12 2.19
C ILE A 109 -3.38 -14.19 1.42
N SER A 110 -4.08 -13.06 1.31
CA SER A 110 -5.29 -12.98 0.49
C SER A 110 -4.94 -13.01 -0.98
N ARG A 111 -5.59 -13.83 -1.78
CA ARG A 111 -5.43 -13.86 -3.24
C ARG A 111 -6.01 -12.62 -3.90
N HIS A 112 -7.11 -12.12 -3.35
CA HIS A 112 -7.82 -10.93 -3.82
C HIS A 112 -8.00 -9.99 -2.63
N ALA A 113 -7.19 -8.96 -2.58
CA ALA A 113 -7.31 -7.90 -1.58
C ALA A 113 -7.62 -6.59 -2.29
N TYR A 114 -8.57 -5.87 -1.75
CA TYR A 114 -8.93 -4.53 -2.17
C TYR A 114 -8.94 -3.61 -0.96
N VAL A 115 -8.26 -2.49 -1.08
CA VAL A 115 -8.26 -1.44 -0.06
C VAL A 115 -9.28 -0.40 -0.46
N GLU A 116 -10.33 -0.24 0.35
CA GLU A 116 -11.23 0.90 0.22
C GLU A 116 -10.46 2.18 0.52
N ILE A 117 -10.59 3.16 -0.38
CA ILE A 117 -9.95 4.46 -0.24
C ILE A 117 -11.04 5.52 -0.12
N PRO A 118 -11.44 5.89 1.10
CA PRO A 118 -12.43 6.95 1.30
C PRO A 118 -11.90 8.28 0.78
N ILE A 119 -12.76 9.00 0.08
CA ILE A 119 -12.49 10.35 -0.42
C ILE A 119 -13.34 11.32 0.38
N ALA A 120 -12.72 12.24 1.08
CA ALA A 120 -13.41 13.31 1.79
C ALA A 120 -13.18 14.65 1.08
N ASP A 121 -14.26 15.36 0.79
CA ASP A 121 -14.20 16.69 0.19
C ASP A 121 -14.10 17.75 1.30
N LEU A 122 -13.00 18.47 1.32
CA LEU A 122 -12.70 19.55 2.25
C LEU A 122 -12.73 20.93 1.59
N GLY A 123 -13.16 21.02 0.32
CA GLY A 123 -13.24 22.29 -0.42
C GLY A 123 -14.17 23.33 0.21
N HIS A 124 -15.08 22.89 1.11
CA HIS A 124 -15.94 23.77 1.88
C HIS A 124 -15.28 24.37 3.13
N ILE A 125 -14.09 23.88 3.51
CA ILE A 125 -13.36 24.36 4.70
C ILE A 125 -12.61 25.65 4.36
N PRO A 126 -12.77 26.72 5.16
CA PRO A 126 -12.00 27.95 4.94
C PRO A 126 -10.48 27.70 5.00
N ASN A 127 -9.73 28.33 4.10
CA ASN A 127 -8.26 28.17 4.01
C ASN A 127 -7.55 28.38 5.36
N ALA A 128 -8.04 29.29 6.19
CA ALA A 128 -7.47 29.56 7.51
C ALA A 128 -7.56 28.35 8.47
N SER A 129 -8.53 27.46 8.29
CA SER A 129 -8.75 26.28 9.13
C SER A 129 -8.36 24.99 8.44
N LEU A 130 -8.10 25.01 7.13
CA LEU A 130 -7.89 23.83 6.31
C LEU A 130 -6.72 22.98 6.80
N PHE A 131 -5.58 23.61 7.06
CA PHE A 131 -4.37 22.92 7.51
C PHE A 131 -4.61 22.23 8.86
N THR A 132 -5.21 22.93 9.82
CA THR A 132 -5.53 22.37 11.15
C THR A 132 -6.51 21.22 11.03
N THR A 133 -7.50 21.32 10.13
CA THR A 133 -8.46 20.23 9.88
C THR A 133 -7.76 18.99 9.30
N ILE A 134 -6.86 19.17 8.33
CA ILE A 134 -6.09 18.07 7.75
C ILE A 134 -5.20 17.41 8.81
N GLU A 135 -4.51 18.20 9.64
CA GLU A 135 -3.69 17.66 10.74
C GLU A 135 -4.51 16.84 11.72
N GLN A 136 -5.71 17.30 12.10
CA GLN A 136 -6.61 16.56 12.98
C GLN A 136 -7.04 15.24 12.35
N LEU A 137 -7.49 15.26 11.10
CA LEU A 137 -7.92 14.05 10.39
C LEU A 137 -6.77 13.06 10.18
N ALA A 138 -5.56 13.55 9.91
CA ALA A 138 -4.37 12.71 9.80
C ALA A 138 -3.97 12.11 11.16
N HIS A 139 -4.09 12.88 12.23
CA HIS A 139 -3.85 12.41 13.59
C HIS A 139 -4.85 11.34 14.01
N GLU A 140 -6.15 11.54 13.74
CA GLU A 140 -7.20 10.54 14.00
C GLU A 140 -6.92 9.23 13.26
N GLU A 141 -6.53 9.31 11.98
CA GLU A 141 -6.20 8.12 11.19
C GLU A 141 -4.94 7.42 11.69
N TRP A 142 -3.93 8.17 12.13
CA TRP A 142 -2.72 7.64 12.73
C TRP A 142 -3.00 6.96 14.08
N MET A 143 -3.85 7.56 14.91
CA MET A 143 -4.21 7.04 16.25
C MET A 143 -5.11 5.81 16.18
N ARG A 144 -5.69 5.50 15.03
CA ARG A 144 -6.57 4.34 14.87
C ARG A 144 -5.74 3.06 14.78
N PRO A 145 -5.84 2.13 15.75
CA PRO A 145 -5.11 0.88 15.71
C PRO A 145 -5.46 0.04 14.47
N ILE A 146 -4.52 -0.81 14.03
CA ILE A 146 -4.77 -1.83 13.00
C ILE A 146 -4.82 -3.19 13.70
N ASP A 147 -5.95 -3.91 13.60
CA ASP A 147 -6.05 -5.30 14.05
C ASP A 147 -5.42 -6.22 13.00
N LEU A 148 -4.12 -6.48 13.13
CA LEU A 148 -3.36 -7.31 12.18
C LEU A 148 -3.93 -8.73 12.03
N ALA A 149 -4.78 -9.20 12.94
CA ALA A 149 -5.44 -10.50 12.79
C ALA A 149 -6.58 -10.49 11.77
N LYS A 150 -7.14 -9.29 11.47
CA LYS A 150 -8.36 -9.15 10.64
C LYS A 150 -8.20 -8.14 9.51
N GLU A 151 -7.39 -7.11 9.72
CA GLU A 151 -7.24 -5.98 8.80
C GLU A 151 -5.94 -6.07 8.02
N LEU A 152 -5.94 -5.54 6.79
CA LEU A 152 -4.73 -5.38 6.01
C LEU A 152 -3.81 -4.34 6.67
N PRO A 153 -2.48 -4.50 6.59
CA PRO A 153 -1.52 -3.59 7.23
C PRO A 153 -1.35 -2.26 6.49
N ILE A 154 -2.34 -1.85 5.74
CA ILE A 154 -2.35 -0.61 4.99
C ILE A 154 -3.75 0.01 4.99
N ARG A 155 -3.81 1.32 5.20
CA ARG A 155 -4.99 2.15 5.01
C ARG A 155 -4.59 3.38 4.22
N VAL A 156 -5.50 3.83 3.37
CA VAL A 156 -5.31 5.04 2.56
C VAL A 156 -6.57 5.89 2.63
N ARG A 157 -6.41 7.19 2.66
CA ARG A 157 -7.51 8.16 2.61
C ARG A 157 -7.12 9.32 1.71
N ILE A 158 -8.06 9.82 0.94
CA ILE A 158 -7.84 10.98 0.06
C ILE A 158 -8.67 12.15 0.60
N PHE A 159 -8.04 13.30 0.72
CA PHE A 159 -8.70 14.57 1.01
C PHE A 159 -8.62 15.45 -0.24
N ARG A 160 -9.78 15.83 -0.77
CA ARG A 160 -9.88 16.82 -1.84
C ARG A 160 -9.99 18.18 -1.19
N ILE A 161 -9.19 19.13 -1.62
CA ILE A 161 -9.11 20.47 -1.01
C ILE A 161 -9.46 21.59 -2.01
N ASP A 162 -9.63 21.27 -3.31
CA ASP A 162 -10.01 22.15 -4.42
C ASP A 162 -10.74 21.39 -5.54
#